data_450a37d1841d186de2de1cbefa774b97
#
_entry.id   450a37d1841d186de2de1cbefa774b97
#
_cell.length_a   1.000
_cell.length_b   1.000
_cell.length_c   1.000
_cell.angle_alpha   90.00
_cell.angle_beta   90.00
_cell.angle_gamma   90.00
#
_symmetry.space_group_name_H-M   'P 1'
#
loop_
_entity.id
_entity.type
_entity.pdbx_description
1 polymer ?
#
loop_
_entity_poly.entity_id
_entity_poly.type
_entity_poly.pdbx_seq_one_letter_code
_entity_poly.pdbx_strand_id
1 'polypeptide(L)'
;MQLTPNFSLAEMTFSETASRHGWDNTPGPREVQNLSRLANMLEQVRALVGKPIFVSSGYRSKRLNDALGSKDTSQHRVGCAADIKVAGMNPDQIGRAHV
;
A
#
# COMPACT_ATOMS: atom_id res chain seq x y z
N MET A 1 11.28 6.68 -6.22
CA MET A 1 11.20 7.81 -5.26
C MET A 1 10.96 7.27 -3.86
N GLN A 2 11.75 7.74 -2.90
CA GLN A 2 11.58 7.37 -1.49
C GLN A 2 10.60 8.33 -0.84
N LEU A 3 9.54 7.83 -0.21
CA LEU A 3 8.53 8.65 0.45
C LEU A 3 8.90 8.92 1.91
N THR A 4 9.37 7.88 2.60
CA THR A 4 9.84 7.95 3.99
C THR A 4 11.06 7.03 4.11
N PRO A 5 11.81 7.03 5.24
CA PRO A 5 13.01 6.19 5.35
C PRO A 5 12.78 4.71 5.08
N ASN A 6 11.58 4.17 5.34
CA ASN A 6 11.31 2.74 5.20
C ASN A 6 10.28 2.40 4.11
N PHE A 7 9.70 3.39 3.43
CA PHE A 7 8.67 3.14 2.42
C PHE A 7 8.93 3.94 1.16
N SER A 8 9.00 3.25 0.03
CA SER A 8 9.22 3.86 -1.28
C SER A 8 7.91 3.95 -2.06
N LEU A 9 7.87 4.85 -3.04
CA LEU A 9 6.74 4.95 -3.97
C LEU A 9 6.57 3.64 -4.74
N ALA A 10 7.66 3.01 -5.16
CA ALA A 10 7.60 1.73 -5.87
C ALA A 10 6.91 0.65 -5.03
N GLU A 11 7.25 0.56 -3.74
CA GLU A 11 6.63 -0.39 -2.81
C GLU A 11 5.14 -0.11 -2.62
N MET A 12 4.78 1.17 -2.50
CA MET A 12 3.41 1.59 -2.24
C MET A 12 2.51 1.46 -3.48
N THR A 13 3.07 1.26 -4.67
CA THR A 13 2.32 1.15 -5.92
C THR A 13 2.51 -0.20 -6.61
N PHE A 14 3.34 -1.09 -6.06
CA PHE A 14 3.58 -2.40 -6.64
C PHE A 14 2.31 -3.24 -6.59
N SER A 15 2.01 -3.93 -7.71
CA SER A 15 0.94 -4.89 -7.80
C SER A 15 1.37 -6.04 -8.73
N GLU A 16 1.39 -7.24 -8.19
CA GLU A 16 1.68 -8.43 -8.98
C GLU A 16 0.65 -8.62 -10.10
N THR A 17 -0.62 -8.37 -9.81
CA THR A 17 -1.71 -8.47 -10.80
C THR A 17 -1.51 -7.49 -11.94
N ALA A 18 -1.24 -6.22 -11.63
CA ALA A 18 -1.01 -5.20 -12.66
C ALA A 18 0.25 -5.53 -13.47
N SER A 19 1.30 -6.00 -12.82
CA SER A 19 2.56 -6.37 -13.48
C SER A 19 2.36 -7.52 -14.47
N ARG A 20 1.63 -8.57 -14.06
CA ARG A 20 1.35 -9.71 -14.94
C ARG A 20 0.53 -9.34 -16.17
N HIS A 21 -0.39 -8.39 -16.03
CA HIS A 21 -1.25 -7.95 -17.14
C HIS A 21 -0.65 -6.78 -17.93
N GLY A 22 0.49 -6.25 -17.53
CA GLY A 22 1.09 -5.09 -18.17
C GLY A 22 0.28 -3.81 -17.98
N TRP A 23 -0.51 -3.71 -16.91
CA TRP A 23 -1.32 -2.54 -16.62
C TRP A 23 -0.51 -1.47 -15.91
N ASP A 24 -0.74 -0.22 -16.29
CA ASP A 24 -0.14 0.93 -15.63
C ASP A 24 -0.83 1.17 -14.28
N ASN A 25 -0.04 1.17 -13.21
CA ASN A 25 -0.53 1.47 -11.86
C ASN A 25 0.19 2.70 -11.31
N THR A 26 0.50 3.67 -12.17
CA THR A 26 1.19 4.90 -11.77
C THR A 26 0.18 5.88 -11.17
N PRO A 27 0.42 6.36 -9.93
CA PRO A 27 -0.48 7.33 -9.30
C PRO A 27 -0.26 8.73 -9.85
N GLY A 28 -1.32 9.56 -9.79
CA GLY A 28 -1.21 10.97 -10.08
C GLY A 28 -0.63 11.75 -8.90
N PRO A 29 -0.38 13.07 -9.07
CA PRO A 29 0.25 13.88 -8.00
C PRO A 29 -0.54 13.89 -6.69
N ARG A 30 -1.86 13.92 -6.77
CA ARG A 30 -2.73 13.90 -5.56
C ARG A 30 -2.58 12.59 -4.80
N GLU A 31 -2.56 11.47 -5.53
CA GLU A 31 -2.42 10.14 -4.96
C GLU A 31 -1.03 9.96 -4.35
N VAL A 32 0.01 10.53 -4.97
CA VAL A 32 1.37 10.52 -4.41
C VAL A 32 1.41 11.25 -3.06
N GLN A 33 0.73 12.39 -2.95
CA GLN A 33 0.66 13.11 -1.68
C GLN A 33 -0.05 12.28 -0.61
N ASN A 34 -1.14 11.60 -0.98
CA ASN A 34 -1.85 10.72 -0.06
C ASN A 34 -0.97 9.55 0.36
N LEU A 35 -0.22 8.96 -0.57
CA LEU A 35 0.70 7.87 -0.27
C LEU A 35 1.82 8.32 0.66
N SER A 36 2.30 9.57 0.54
CA SER A 36 3.30 10.11 1.46
C SER A 36 2.75 10.20 2.89
N ARG A 37 1.51 10.65 3.05
CA ARG A 37 0.86 10.69 4.37
C ARG A 37 0.68 9.29 4.94
N LEU A 38 0.25 8.35 4.09
CA LEU A 38 0.08 6.96 4.48
C LEU A 38 1.42 6.34 4.90
N ALA A 39 2.49 6.60 4.16
CA ALA A 39 3.83 6.12 4.50
C ALA A 39 4.28 6.66 5.86
N ASN A 40 4.02 7.93 6.16
CA ASN A 40 4.32 8.50 7.48
C ASN A 40 3.54 7.82 8.59
N MET A 41 2.28 7.49 8.36
CA MET A 41 1.47 6.73 9.32
C MET A 41 2.04 5.33 9.52
N LEU A 42 2.47 4.67 8.45
CA LEU A 42 3.08 3.34 8.53
C LEU A 42 4.42 3.38 9.29
N GLU A 43 5.18 4.47 9.20
CA GLU A 43 6.38 4.64 10.01
C GLU A 43 6.06 4.64 11.50
N GLN A 44 4.95 5.29 11.89
CA GLN A 44 4.51 5.31 13.28
C GLN A 44 4.09 3.91 13.74
N VAL A 45 3.35 3.19 12.90
CA VAL A 45 2.96 1.81 13.21
C VAL A 45 4.20 0.92 13.34
N ARG A 46 5.18 1.08 12.44
CA ARG A 46 6.43 0.34 12.48
C ARG A 46 7.17 0.57 13.80
N ALA A 47 7.22 1.82 14.26
CA ALA A 47 7.86 2.16 15.53
C ALA A 47 7.13 1.53 16.72
N LEU A 48 5.78 1.51 16.68
CA LEU A 48 4.98 0.92 17.76
C LEU A 48 5.15 -0.59 17.86
N VAL A 49 5.17 -1.30 16.74
CA VAL A 49 5.32 -2.77 16.77
C VAL A 49 6.77 -3.21 16.87
N GLY A 50 7.72 -2.32 16.59
CA GLY A 50 9.15 -2.62 16.67
C GLY A 50 9.63 -3.65 15.66
N LYS A 51 8.93 -3.82 14.56
CA LYS A 51 9.23 -4.82 13.52
C LYS A 51 9.07 -4.23 12.13
N PRO A 52 9.82 -4.74 11.12
CA PRO A 52 9.62 -4.31 9.74
C PRO A 52 8.19 -4.56 9.27
N ILE A 53 7.68 -3.62 8.45
CA ILE A 53 6.36 -3.71 7.85
C ILE A 53 6.53 -3.77 6.33
N PHE A 54 5.81 -4.69 5.68
CA PHE A 54 5.79 -4.84 4.23
C PHE A 54 4.39 -4.49 3.72
N VAL A 55 4.34 -3.71 2.63
CA VAL A 55 3.08 -3.37 1.99
C VAL A 55 2.76 -4.42 0.95
N SER A 56 1.63 -5.09 1.10
CA SER A 56 1.15 -6.09 0.13
C SER A 56 0.24 -5.47 -0.93
N SER A 57 -0.46 -4.38 -0.60
CA SER A 57 -1.30 -3.64 -1.54
C SER A 57 -1.43 -2.21 -1.05
N GLY A 58 -1.01 -1.25 -1.86
CA GLY A 58 -1.17 0.16 -1.58
C GLY A 58 -2.11 0.81 -2.60
N TYR A 59 -1.61 1.76 -3.41
CA TYR A 59 -2.39 2.41 -4.45
C TYR A 59 -2.88 1.40 -5.49
N ARG A 60 -4.13 1.58 -5.93
CA ARG A 60 -4.74 0.84 -7.04
C ARG A 60 -5.32 1.81 -8.06
N SER A 61 -4.90 1.67 -9.34
CA SER A 61 -5.56 2.37 -10.43
C SER A 61 -7.00 1.86 -10.57
N LYS A 62 -7.85 2.59 -11.29
CA LYS A 62 -9.23 2.16 -11.53
C LYS A 62 -9.28 0.76 -12.15
N ARG A 63 -8.46 0.50 -13.16
CA ARG A 63 -8.42 -0.79 -13.86
C ARG A 63 -8.06 -1.93 -12.90
N LEU A 64 -7.02 -1.74 -12.09
CA LEU A 64 -6.60 -2.75 -11.13
C LEU A 64 -7.66 -2.96 -10.06
N ASN A 65 -8.23 -1.87 -9.53
CA ASN A 65 -9.25 -1.93 -8.49
C ASN A 65 -10.50 -2.69 -8.97
N ASP A 66 -10.93 -2.42 -10.21
CA ASP A 66 -12.07 -3.12 -10.82
C ASP A 66 -11.76 -4.61 -11.02
N ALA A 67 -10.56 -4.93 -11.48
CA ALA A 67 -10.14 -6.32 -11.70
C ALA A 67 -10.10 -7.12 -10.41
N LEU A 68 -9.80 -6.48 -9.27
CA LEU A 68 -9.79 -7.12 -7.95
C LEU A 68 -11.18 -7.18 -7.32
N GLY A 69 -12.21 -6.66 -8.00
CA GLY A 69 -13.60 -6.69 -7.51
C GLY A 69 -13.88 -5.70 -6.39
N SER A 70 -13.02 -4.71 -6.20
CA SER A 70 -13.23 -3.67 -5.18
C SER A 70 -14.08 -2.54 -5.72
N LYS A 71 -14.73 -1.81 -4.80
CA LYS A 71 -15.57 -0.67 -5.15
C LYS A 71 -14.72 0.53 -5.57
N ASP A 72 -15.24 1.37 -6.46
CA ASP A 72 -14.60 2.63 -6.86
C ASP A 72 -14.35 3.56 -5.67
N THR A 73 -15.14 3.43 -4.61
CA THR A 73 -14.98 4.20 -3.38
C THR A 73 -13.88 3.69 -2.46
N SER A 74 -13.18 2.61 -2.85
CA SER A 74 -12.08 2.07 -2.06
C SER A 74 -11.00 3.13 -1.82
N GLN A 75 -10.48 3.21 -0.59
CA GLN A 75 -9.41 4.13 -0.24
C GLN A 75 -8.10 3.81 -0.96
N HIS A 76 -7.92 2.59 -1.45
CA HIS A 76 -6.76 2.22 -2.28
C HIS A 76 -6.71 3.03 -3.59
N ARG A 77 -7.86 3.42 -4.12
CA ARG A 77 -7.97 4.20 -5.35
C ARG A 77 -7.32 5.58 -5.25
N VAL A 78 -7.32 6.16 -4.07
CA VAL A 78 -6.77 7.51 -3.84
C VAL A 78 -5.45 7.50 -3.07
N GLY A 79 -4.91 6.33 -2.76
CA GLY A 79 -3.64 6.20 -2.05
C GLY A 79 -3.77 6.42 -0.55
N CYS A 80 -4.95 6.19 0.02
CA CYS A 80 -5.20 6.41 1.46
C CYS A 80 -5.32 5.12 2.26
N ALA A 81 -5.07 3.96 1.66
CA ALA A 81 -5.14 2.68 2.35
C ALA A 81 -4.01 1.76 1.91
N ALA A 82 -3.59 0.90 2.79
CA ALA A 82 -2.61 -0.15 2.50
C ALA A 82 -2.95 -1.41 3.27
N ASP A 83 -2.74 -2.56 2.62
CA ASP A 83 -2.72 -3.86 3.27
C ASP A 83 -1.26 -4.17 3.59
N ILE A 84 -0.98 -4.54 4.82
CA ILE A 84 0.39 -4.72 5.31
C ILE A 84 0.60 -6.09 5.94
N LYS A 85 1.87 -6.50 5.97
CA LYS A 85 2.35 -7.64 6.75
C LYS A 85 3.40 -7.16 7.72
N VAL A 86 3.38 -7.70 8.95
CA VAL A 86 4.38 -7.40 9.97
C VAL A 86 5.34 -8.60 10.06
N ALA A 87 6.65 -8.34 9.93
CA ALA A 87 7.66 -9.38 9.96
C ALA A 87 7.62 -10.14 11.31
N GLY A 88 7.75 -11.47 11.25
CA GLY A 88 7.78 -12.31 12.44
C GLY A 88 6.44 -12.54 13.10
N MET A 89 5.35 -12.04 12.53
CA MET A 89 3.99 -12.29 13.02
C MET A 89 3.22 -13.14 12.02
N ASN A 90 2.41 -14.09 12.51
CA ASN A 90 1.49 -14.83 11.66
C ASN A 90 0.15 -14.10 11.55
N PRO A 91 -0.75 -14.47 10.62
CA PRO A 91 -2.04 -13.78 10.45
C PRO A 91 -2.89 -13.74 11.72
N ASP A 92 -2.83 -14.76 12.57
CA ASP A 92 -3.59 -14.82 13.81
C ASP A 92 -3.05 -13.84 14.86
N GLN A 93 -1.80 -13.38 14.70
CA GLN A 93 -1.13 -12.44 15.58
C GLN A 93 -1.04 -11.05 14.94
N ILE A 94 -2.02 -10.70 14.11
CA ILE A 94 -2.04 -9.42 13.40
C ILE A 94 -0.83 -9.28 12.45
N GLY A 95 -0.39 -10.39 11.84
CA GLY A 95 0.65 -10.40 10.82
C GLY A 95 0.22 -9.70 9.53
N ARG A 96 -1.11 -9.48 9.35
CA ARG A 96 -1.70 -8.72 8.26
C ARG A 96 -2.68 -7.72 8.83
N ALA A 97 -2.71 -6.53 8.25
CA ALA A 97 -3.64 -5.49 8.64
C ALA A 97 -3.97 -4.59 7.44
N HIS A 98 -5.18 -4.03 7.45
CA HIS A 98 -5.61 -2.99 6.53
C HIS A 98 -5.52 -1.64 7.24
N VAL A 99 -4.79 -0.72 6.66
CA VAL A 99 -4.55 0.60 7.24
C VAL A 99 -5.11 1.70 6.36
#